data_9a83c75bfc6c2e6689fea144170f5227
#
_entry.id   9a83c75bfc6c2e6689fea144170f5227
#
_cell.length_a   1.000
_cell.length_b   1.000
_cell.length_c   1.000
_cell.angle_alpha   90.00
_cell.angle_beta   90.00
_cell.angle_gamma   90.00
#
_symmetry.space_group_name_H-M   'P 1'
#
loop_
_entity.id
_entity.type
_entity.pdbx_description
1 polymer ?
#
loop_
_entity_poly.entity_id
_entity_poly.type
_entity_poly.pdbx_seq_one_letter_code
_entity_poly.pdbx_strand_id
1 'polypeptide(L)'
;SWTQVLEMLEFMSDATSIPILVDGDTGYGNFNNLRRAVQKLCQRQIAGICIEDKLFPKTNSFIGENQPLAEIEEFCGKIKAGKDSQTNDDFCLIARVEALISGWGMLEALKRAQAYYAAGADGILIHSKNSDGEEILNFLKEWGDRCPVIIVPTTYYATPTDKFRKAGASIIIWANHNLRASISAMREVSRQIYREQSLSGVEGMITPVKDIFELVENAELAEAEKVYLPQGEPVIQAVILAASRGSKLGDLTKDIPKCMIDIRGQPLLRRLASTFSQGNIRNITVVRGYKKETVNLPFIEYVDNDAYESTGEVSSLNVAIENLNNPSIIAYGDILFRHYILDQL
;
A
#
# COMPACT_ATOMS: atom_id res chain seq x y z
N SER A 1 -19.97 -14.82 2.17
CA SER A 1 -19.78 -16.01 3.01
C SER A 1 -18.64 -15.77 4.01
N TRP A 2 -18.64 -16.46 5.12
CA TRP A 2 -17.56 -16.30 6.11
C TRP A 2 -16.17 -16.65 5.55
N THR A 3 -16.07 -17.45 4.49
CA THR A 3 -14.82 -17.72 3.77
C THR A 3 -14.24 -16.45 3.16
N GLN A 4 -15.07 -15.58 2.58
CA GLN A 4 -14.64 -14.28 2.06
C GLN A 4 -14.13 -13.36 3.19
N VAL A 5 -14.75 -13.44 4.37
CA VAL A 5 -14.25 -12.69 5.56
C VAL A 5 -12.85 -13.16 5.94
N LEU A 6 -12.61 -14.47 5.99
CA LEU A 6 -11.28 -15.02 6.29
C LEU A 6 -10.22 -14.62 5.26
N GLU A 7 -10.57 -14.60 3.99
CA GLU A 7 -9.69 -14.19 2.89
C GLU A 7 -9.31 -12.70 3.03
N MET A 8 -10.29 -11.83 3.30
CA MET A 8 -10.02 -10.41 3.56
C MET A 8 -9.18 -10.17 4.81
N LEU A 9 -9.41 -10.96 5.86
CA LEU A 9 -8.64 -10.86 7.10
C LEU A 9 -7.19 -11.30 6.91
N GLU A 10 -6.93 -12.28 6.05
CA GLU A 10 -5.57 -12.69 5.67
C GLU A 10 -4.82 -11.52 5.03
N PHE A 11 -5.40 -10.87 4.01
CA PHE A 11 -4.80 -9.67 3.40
C PHE A 11 -4.59 -8.52 4.40
N MET A 12 -5.53 -8.32 5.33
CA MET A 12 -5.37 -7.31 6.37
C MET A 12 -4.25 -7.66 7.34
N SER A 13 -4.12 -8.93 7.72
CA SER A 13 -3.06 -9.41 8.61
C SER A 13 -1.68 -9.27 7.98
N ASP A 14 -1.57 -9.53 6.67
CA ASP A 14 -0.31 -9.36 5.93
C ASP A 14 0.12 -7.88 5.83
N ALA A 15 -0.86 -6.97 5.82
CA ALA A 15 -0.63 -5.54 5.64
C ALA A 15 -0.37 -4.76 6.96
N THR A 16 -0.41 -5.40 8.13
CA THR A 16 -0.24 -4.70 9.40
C THR A 16 0.27 -5.60 10.53
N SER A 17 1.07 -5.02 11.43
CA SER A 17 1.47 -5.66 12.69
C SER A 17 0.52 -5.32 13.86
N ILE A 18 -0.51 -4.50 13.62
CA ILE A 18 -1.47 -4.12 14.67
C ILE A 18 -2.47 -5.26 14.87
N PRO A 19 -2.79 -5.65 16.14
CA PRO A 19 -3.75 -6.70 16.41
C PRO A 19 -5.13 -6.41 15.82
N ILE A 20 -5.71 -7.40 15.15
CA ILE A 20 -7.01 -7.29 14.48
C ILE A 20 -8.09 -7.97 15.32
N LEU A 21 -9.15 -7.21 15.66
CA LEU A 21 -10.40 -7.73 16.22
C LEU A 21 -11.46 -7.76 15.13
N VAL A 22 -11.98 -8.94 14.80
CA VAL A 22 -12.97 -9.10 13.74
C VAL A 22 -14.40 -9.06 14.30
N ASP A 23 -15.33 -8.40 13.58
CA ASP A 23 -16.77 -8.54 13.79
C ASP A 23 -17.24 -9.88 13.22
N GLY A 24 -17.58 -10.80 14.08
CA GLY A 24 -18.04 -12.15 13.77
C GLY A 24 -19.56 -12.30 13.70
N ASP A 25 -20.31 -11.21 13.62
CA ASP A 25 -21.78 -11.21 13.66
C ASP A 25 -22.29 -12.04 14.86
N THR A 26 -23.15 -13.05 14.62
CA THR A 26 -23.66 -13.98 15.66
C THR A 26 -22.79 -15.23 15.84
N GLY A 27 -21.56 -15.25 15.28
CA GLY A 27 -20.64 -16.39 15.28
C GLY A 27 -20.80 -17.32 14.05
N TYR A 28 -21.34 -16.78 12.95
CA TYR A 28 -21.53 -17.48 11.66
C TYR A 28 -22.41 -18.73 11.69
N GLY A 29 -23.26 -18.86 12.69
CA GLY A 29 -24.19 -19.98 12.86
C GLY A 29 -24.25 -20.51 14.29
N ASN A 30 -24.22 -21.83 14.48
CA ASN A 30 -24.24 -22.43 15.81
C ASN A 30 -22.83 -22.51 16.45
N PHE A 31 -22.74 -23.08 17.65
CA PHE A 31 -21.48 -23.23 18.39
C PHE A 31 -20.37 -23.93 17.58
N ASN A 32 -20.72 -24.90 16.72
CA ASN A 32 -19.73 -25.64 15.95
C ASN A 32 -19.16 -24.80 14.77
N ASN A 33 -19.96 -23.90 14.20
CA ASN A 33 -19.50 -22.93 13.24
C ASN A 33 -18.49 -21.98 13.90
N LEU A 34 -18.79 -21.48 15.11
CA LEU A 34 -17.89 -20.60 15.85
C LEU A 34 -16.57 -21.28 16.21
N ARG A 35 -16.61 -22.55 16.65
CA ARG A 35 -15.40 -23.35 16.91
C ARG A 35 -14.45 -23.33 15.71
N ARG A 36 -15.00 -23.64 14.53
CA ARG A 36 -14.22 -23.64 13.29
C ARG A 36 -13.71 -22.25 12.93
N ALA A 37 -14.53 -21.22 13.11
CA ALA A 37 -14.14 -19.84 12.85
C ALA A 37 -12.95 -19.41 13.74
N VAL A 38 -13.02 -19.65 15.04
CA VAL A 38 -11.94 -19.34 15.98
C VAL A 38 -10.63 -20.03 15.59
N GLN A 39 -10.66 -21.33 15.29
CA GLN A 39 -9.46 -22.04 14.82
C GLN A 39 -8.85 -21.42 13.56
N LYS A 40 -9.71 -21.03 12.60
CA LYS A 40 -9.25 -20.39 11.35
C LYS A 40 -8.71 -18.98 11.55
N LEU A 41 -9.25 -18.25 12.50
CA LEU A 41 -8.76 -16.92 12.88
C LEU A 41 -7.40 -17.00 13.57
N CYS A 42 -7.26 -17.92 14.54
CA CYS A 42 -5.97 -18.16 15.20
C CYS A 42 -4.87 -18.54 14.19
N GLN A 43 -5.18 -19.40 13.19
CA GLN A 43 -4.25 -19.79 12.12
C GLN A 43 -3.77 -18.59 11.27
N ARG A 44 -4.54 -17.49 11.22
CA ARG A 44 -4.23 -16.26 10.49
C ARG A 44 -3.71 -15.14 11.38
N GLN A 45 -3.32 -15.47 12.60
CA GLN A 45 -2.80 -14.51 13.58
C GLN A 45 -3.76 -13.36 13.91
N ILE A 46 -5.07 -13.57 13.71
CA ILE A 46 -6.09 -12.61 14.12
C ILE A 46 -6.18 -12.62 15.64
N ALA A 47 -6.17 -11.43 16.25
CA ALA A 47 -6.09 -11.28 17.71
C ALA A 47 -7.40 -11.56 18.46
N GLY A 48 -8.53 -11.52 17.77
CA GLY A 48 -9.80 -11.81 18.43
C GLY A 48 -11.02 -11.73 17.53
N ILE A 49 -12.15 -12.17 18.08
CA ILE A 49 -13.46 -12.11 17.45
C ILE A 49 -14.48 -11.48 18.41
N CYS A 50 -15.33 -10.61 17.87
CA CYS A 50 -16.50 -10.08 18.56
C CYS A 50 -17.75 -10.76 18.02
N ILE A 51 -18.56 -11.38 18.87
CA ILE A 51 -19.85 -12.00 18.50
C ILE A 51 -21.00 -11.39 19.28
N GLU A 52 -22.18 -11.26 18.66
CA GLU A 52 -23.35 -10.64 19.27
C GLU A 52 -24.46 -11.64 19.59
N ASP A 53 -25.22 -11.35 20.64
CA ASP A 53 -26.29 -12.21 21.17
C ASP A 53 -27.64 -12.04 20.43
N LYS A 54 -27.62 -11.71 19.13
CA LYS A 54 -28.79 -11.75 18.24
C LYS A 54 -29.06 -13.14 17.71
N LEU A 55 -30.27 -13.34 17.24
CA LEU A 55 -30.63 -14.56 16.51
C LEU A 55 -30.07 -14.51 15.08
N PHE A 56 -29.72 -15.68 14.56
CA PHE A 56 -29.37 -15.86 13.16
C PHE A 56 -30.63 -16.17 12.33
N PRO A 57 -30.83 -15.56 11.11
CA PRO A 57 -29.96 -14.56 10.49
C PRO A 57 -30.09 -13.18 11.13
N LYS A 58 -28.94 -12.49 11.21
CA LYS A 58 -28.84 -11.14 11.80
C LYS A 58 -29.70 -10.13 11.06
N THR A 59 -30.44 -9.34 11.83
CA THR A 59 -31.10 -8.12 11.35
C THR A 59 -30.32 -6.88 11.80
N ASN A 60 -30.39 -5.80 11.00
CA ASN A 60 -29.70 -4.56 11.36
C ASN A 60 -30.20 -4.02 12.71
N SER A 61 -29.29 -3.74 13.63
CA SER A 61 -29.57 -3.28 15.00
C SER A 61 -30.31 -1.95 15.06
N PHE A 62 -30.26 -1.13 14.02
CA PHE A 62 -30.96 0.16 13.92
C PHE A 62 -32.36 0.07 13.31
N ILE A 63 -32.80 -1.12 12.84
CA ILE A 63 -34.10 -1.32 12.20
C ILE A 63 -35.05 -2.04 13.16
N GLY A 64 -36.13 -1.37 13.54
CA GLY A 64 -37.17 -1.90 14.40
C GLY A 64 -36.89 -1.77 15.91
N GLU A 65 -37.90 -2.17 16.70
CA GLU A 65 -37.86 -2.20 18.17
C GLU A 65 -38.04 -3.65 18.67
N ASN A 66 -37.58 -3.92 19.90
CA ASN A 66 -37.72 -5.22 20.55
C ASN A 66 -37.26 -6.41 19.72
N GLN A 67 -36.11 -6.28 19.08
CA GLN A 67 -35.54 -7.38 18.31
C GLN A 67 -35.28 -8.59 19.21
N PRO A 68 -35.55 -9.80 18.74
CA PRO A 68 -35.32 -11.02 19.52
C PRO A 68 -33.82 -11.23 19.74
N LEU A 69 -33.46 -11.60 20.95
CA LEU A 69 -32.11 -11.98 21.35
C LEU A 69 -32.02 -13.50 21.54
N ALA A 70 -30.82 -14.02 21.38
CA ALA A 70 -30.56 -15.43 21.69
C ALA A 70 -30.77 -15.71 23.18
N GLU A 71 -31.16 -16.96 23.50
CA GLU A 71 -31.18 -17.39 24.89
C GLU A 71 -29.78 -17.30 25.53
N ILE A 72 -29.73 -16.85 26.80
CA ILE A 72 -28.47 -16.63 27.49
C ILE A 72 -27.61 -17.90 27.51
N GLU A 73 -28.21 -19.06 27.80
CA GLU A 73 -27.52 -20.35 27.88
C GLU A 73 -26.96 -20.76 26.52
N GLU A 74 -27.69 -20.55 25.44
CA GLU A 74 -27.22 -20.82 24.07
C GLU A 74 -25.98 -19.99 23.73
N PHE A 75 -26.06 -18.70 24.01
CA PHE A 75 -24.93 -17.80 23.72
C PHE A 75 -23.73 -18.06 24.60
N CYS A 76 -23.93 -18.36 25.90
CA CYS A 76 -22.88 -18.85 26.79
C CYS A 76 -22.23 -20.15 26.27
N GLY A 77 -23.01 -21.07 25.71
CA GLY A 77 -22.50 -22.26 25.05
C GLY A 77 -21.60 -21.96 23.86
N LYS A 78 -21.98 -20.97 23.04
CA LYS A 78 -21.13 -20.48 21.94
C LYS A 78 -19.81 -19.90 22.45
N ILE A 79 -19.84 -19.04 23.49
CA ILE A 79 -18.63 -18.47 24.09
C ILE A 79 -17.68 -19.55 24.59
N LYS A 80 -18.17 -20.51 25.37
CA LYS A 80 -17.36 -21.65 25.86
C LYS A 80 -16.75 -22.44 24.71
N ALA A 81 -17.55 -22.78 23.71
CA ALA A 81 -17.09 -23.52 22.54
C ALA A 81 -16.02 -22.78 21.75
N GLY A 82 -16.14 -21.43 21.65
CA GLY A 82 -15.13 -20.58 21.04
C GLY A 82 -13.82 -20.58 21.86
N LYS A 83 -13.90 -20.36 23.16
CA LYS A 83 -12.74 -20.36 24.08
C LYS A 83 -12.01 -21.70 24.07
N ASP A 84 -12.73 -22.83 24.13
CA ASP A 84 -12.15 -24.18 24.09
C ASP A 84 -11.48 -24.50 22.75
N SER A 85 -11.78 -23.74 21.72
CA SER A 85 -11.27 -23.98 20.35
C SER A 85 -10.12 -23.08 19.94
N GLN A 86 -9.76 -22.07 20.76
CA GLN A 86 -8.62 -21.22 20.47
C GLN A 86 -7.31 -22.03 20.55
N THR A 87 -6.37 -21.70 19.67
CA THR A 87 -5.04 -22.34 19.61
C THR A 87 -3.91 -21.39 20.02
N ASN A 88 -4.28 -20.18 20.41
CA ASN A 88 -3.40 -19.15 20.94
C ASN A 88 -4.07 -18.55 22.18
N ASP A 89 -3.37 -18.52 23.30
CA ASP A 89 -3.88 -18.04 24.58
C ASP A 89 -4.16 -16.52 24.56
N ASP A 90 -3.49 -15.77 23.70
CA ASP A 90 -3.68 -14.33 23.51
C ASP A 90 -4.93 -13.99 22.65
N PHE A 91 -5.58 -15.00 22.05
CA PHE A 91 -6.78 -14.77 21.26
C PHE A 91 -7.96 -14.36 22.14
N CYS A 92 -8.59 -13.23 21.83
CA CYS A 92 -9.70 -12.66 22.58
C CYS A 92 -11.06 -12.97 21.96
N LEU A 93 -12.03 -13.41 22.77
CA LEU A 93 -13.43 -13.52 22.38
C LEU A 93 -14.23 -12.46 23.12
N ILE A 94 -14.76 -11.48 22.36
CA ILE A 94 -15.55 -10.37 22.87
C ILE A 94 -17.04 -10.68 22.68
N ALA A 95 -17.79 -10.59 23.78
CA ALA A 95 -19.24 -10.77 23.74
C ALA A 95 -19.95 -9.42 23.60
N ARG A 96 -20.65 -9.22 22.50
CA ARG A 96 -21.45 -8.03 22.27
C ARG A 96 -22.86 -8.23 22.77
N VAL A 97 -23.26 -7.37 23.70
CA VAL A 97 -24.59 -7.36 24.33
C VAL A 97 -25.52 -6.40 23.60
N GLU A 98 -26.53 -6.92 22.95
CA GLU A 98 -27.48 -6.15 22.15
C GLU A 98 -28.73 -5.71 22.94
N ALA A 99 -28.81 -6.01 24.24
CA ALA A 99 -30.01 -5.74 25.06
C ALA A 99 -30.41 -4.27 25.09
N LEU A 100 -29.45 -3.32 25.20
CA LEU A 100 -29.77 -1.88 25.20
C LEU A 100 -30.32 -1.42 23.83
N ILE A 101 -29.61 -1.75 22.75
CA ILE A 101 -30.00 -1.31 21.41
C ILE A 101 -31.33 -1.97 20.95
N SER A 102 -31.63 -3.16 21.48
CA SER A 102 -32.88 -3.89 21.22
C SER A 102 -34.04 -3.46 22.15
N GLY A 103 -33.82 -2.54 23.09
CA GLY A 103 -34.84 -2.00 23.96
C GLY A 103 -35.18 -2.87 25.19
N TRP A 104 -34.34 -3.85 25.54
CA TRP A 104 -34.58 -4.75 26.70
C TRP A 104 -34.12 -4.12 28.04
N GLY A 105 -33.41 -3.01 27.99
CA GLY A 105 -33.03 -2.19 29.13
C GLY A 105 -31.81 -2.67 29.91
N MET A 106 -31.42 -1.84 30.90
CA MET A 106 -30.16 -1.96 31.62
C MET A 106 -30.03 -3.25 32.43
N LEU A 107 -31.10 -3.66 33.10
CA LEU A 107 -31.06 -4.87 33.93
C LEU A 107 -30.76 -6.12 33.10
N GLU A 108 -31.38 -6.24 31.95
CA GLU A 108 -31.12 -7.37 31.04
C GLU A 108 -29.71 -7.28 30.45
N ALA A 109 -29.25 -6.08 30.10
CA ALA A 109 -27.90 -5.87 29.58
C ALA A 109 -26.83 -6.32 30.61
N LEU A 110 -26.96 -5.93 31.84
CA LEU A 110 -26.05 -6.34 32.94
C LEU A 110 -26.12 -7.84 33.24
N LYS A 111 -27.34 -8.43 33.26
CA LYS A 111 -27.54 -9.86 33.43
C LYS A 111 -26.82 -10.67 32.33
N ARG A 112 -26.98 -10.29 31.05
CA ARG A 112 -26.32 -10.93 29.93
C ARG A 112 -24.83 -10.75 29.96
N ALA A 113 -24.33 -9.54 30.19
CA ALA A 113 -22.92 -9.26 30.31
C ALA A 113 -22.27 -10.13 31.41
N GLN A 114 -22.89 -10.24 32.56
CA GLN A 114 -22.40 -11.10 33.69
C GLN A 114 -22.37 -12.59 33.31
N ALA A 115 -23.39 -13.10 32.63
CA ALA A 115 -23.43 -14.48 32.18
C ALA A 115 -22.35 -14.77 31.12
N TYR A 116 -22.14 -13.86 30.18
CA TYR A 116 -21.14 -13.99 29.14
C TYR A 116 -19.71 -13.92 29.65
N TYR A 117 -19.44 -13.01 30.59
CA TYR A 117 -18.18 -12.97 31.29
C TYR A 117 -17.92 -14.28 32.07
N ALA A 118 -18.91 -14.76 32.81
CA ALA A 118 -18.81 -16.04 33.52
C ALA A 118 -18.65 -17.25 32.58
N ALA A 119 -19.10 -17.16 31.33
CA ALA A 119 -18.89 -18.17 30.30
C ALA A 119 -17.48 -18.11 29.66
N GLY A 120 -16.67 -17.10 30.00
CA GLY A 120 -15.28 -16.97 29.55
C GLY A 120 -15.04 -15.90 28.46
N ALA A 121 -15.96 -14.98 28.21
CA ALA A 121 -15.69 -13.84 27.36
C ALA A 121 -14.59 -12.96 27.96
N ASP A 122 -13.61 -12.57 27.14
CA ASP A 122 -12.45 -11.76 27.55
C ASP A 122 -12.81 -10.27 27.72
N GLY A 123 -13.91 -9.84 27.11
CA GLY A 123 -14.46 -8.49 27.23
C GLY A 123 -15.90 -8.40 26.78
N ILE A 124 -16.55 -7.31 27.17
CA ILE A 124 -17.96 -7.02 26.82
C ILE A 124 -18.00 -5.83 25.88
N LEU A 125 -18.63 -5.97 24.72
CA LEU A 125 -19.01 -4.84 23.90
C LEU A 125 -20.44 -4.48 24.17
N ILE A 126 -20.69 -3.22 24.61
CA ILE A 126 -22.02 -2.69 24.86
C ILE A 126 -22.34 -1.62 23.84
N HIS A 127 -23.56 -1.66 23.30
CA HIS A 127 -24.01 -0.75 22.26
C HIS A 127 -25.34 -0.11 22.63
N SER A 128 -25.54 1.16 22.24
CA SER A 128 -26.77 1.92 22.44
C SER A 128 -27.16 2.65 21.18
N LYS A 129 -28.46 2.83 20.94
CA LYS A 129 -29.00 3.67 19.87
C LYS A 129 -29.31 5.11 20.30
N ASN A 130 -29.20 5.42 21.60
CA ASN A 130 -29.41 6.76 22.13
C ASN A 130 -28.36 7.73 21.59
N SER A 131 -28.75 9.00 21.38
CA SER A 131 -27.87 10.04 20.86
C SER A 131 -26.98 10.67 21.94
N ASP A 132 -27.27 10.44 23.21
CA ASP A 132 -26.40 10.79 24.33
C ASP A 132 -25.64 9.55 24.84
N GLY A 133 -24.57 9.76 25.55
CA GLY A 133 -23.75 8.64 26.09
C GLY A 133 -24.19 8.15 27.47
N GLU A 134 -25.28 8.65 28.04
CA GLU A 134 -25.66 8.41 29.44
C GLU A 134 -25.96 6.93 29.72
N GLU A 135 -26.63 6.26 28.81
CA GLU A 135 -26.91 4.82 28.94
C GLU A 135 -25.62 3.99 29.01
N ILE A 136 -24.62 4.32 28.22
CA ILE A 136 -23.31 3.68 28.24
C ILE A 136 -22.52 4.04 29.52
N LEU A 137 -22.56 5.30 29.92
CA LEU A 137 -21.91 5.74 31.16
C LEU A 137 -22.50 5.04 32.40
N ASN A 138 -23.82 4.87 32.43
CA ASN A 138 -24.52 4.13 33.48
C ASN A 138 -24.13 2.63 33.47
N PHE A 139 -24.06 2.01 32.29
CA PHE A 139 -23.58 0.63 32.16
C PHE A 139 -22.17 0.49 32.71
N LEU A 140 -21.23 1.35 32.31
CA LEU A 140 -19.84 1.32 32.76
C LEU A 140 -19.74 1.45 34.29
N LYS A 141 -20.51 2.35 34.87
CA LYS A 141 -20.55 2.55 36.32
C LYS A 141 -21.03 1.30 37.07
N GLU A 142 -22.09 0.65 36.61
CA GLU A 142 -22.65 -0.56 37.24
C GLU A 142 -21.79 -1.79 36.96
N TRP A 143 -21.13 -1.83 35.79
CA TRP A 143 -20.23 -2.94 35.45
C TRP A 143 -18.94 -2.90 36.25
N GLY A 144 -18.39 -1.71 36.49
CA GLY A 144 -17.12 -1.55 37.20
C GLY A 144 -15.95 -2.16 36.41
N ASP A 145 -15.03 -2.78 37.10
CA ASP A 145 -13.76 -3.32 36.56
C ASP A 145 -13.74 -4.85 36.41
N ARG A 146 -14.91 -5.49 36.20
CA ARG A 146 -15.00 -6.97 36.08
C ARG A 146 -14.20 -7.51 34.89
N CYS A 147 -14.34 -6.93 33.73
CA CYS A 147 -13.52 -7.20 32.57
C CYS A 147 -13.54 -5.98 31.61
N PRO A 148 -12.66 -5.92 30.59
CA PRO A 148 -12.64 -4.85 29.62
C PRO A 148 -13.98 -4.59 28.96
N VAL A 149 -14.35 -3.31 28.83
CA VAL A 149 -15.56 -2.89 28.12
C VAL A 149 -15.20 -2.14 26.85
N ILE A 150 -15.80 -2.58 25.76
CA ILE A 150 -15.66 -1.99 24.42
C ILE A 150 -16.92 -1.21 24.08
N ILE A 151 -16.80 -0.02 23.53
CA ILE A 151 -17.93 0.81 23.10
C ILE A 151 -17.80 1.26 21.65
N VAL A 152 -18.93 1.58 21.02
CA VAL A 152 -19.01 2.03 19.62
C VAL A 152 -19.86 3.31 19.54
N PRO A 153 -19.28 4.52 19.69
CA PRO A 153 -20.03 5.77 19.83
C PRO A 153 -20.57 6.33 18.49
N THR A 154 -21.17 5.47 17.66
CA THR A 154 -21.70 5.87 16.34
C THR A 154 -22.89 6.82 16.47
N THR A 155 -23.77 6.60 17.44
CA THR A 155 -24.98 7.40 17.69
C THR A 155 -24.76 8.52 18.70
N TYR A 156 -23.96 8.26 19.73
CA TYR A 156 -23.63 9.21 20.80
C TYR A 156 -22.28 9.90 20.62
N TYR A 157 -21.93 10.18 19.36
CA TYR A 157 -20.67 10.79 18.95
C TYR A 157 -20.41 12.19 19.56
N ALA A 158 -21.46 12.88 20.03
CA ALA A 158 -21.34 14.17 20.68
C ALA A 158 -20.75 14.08 22.11
N THR A 159 -20.79 12.90 22.74
CA THR A 159 -20.20 12.68 24.07
C THR A 159 -18.69 12.57 23.97
N PRO A 160 -17.92 13.42 24.66
CA PRO A 160 -16.47 13.39 24.57
C PRO A 160 -15.89 12.04 25.02
N THR A 161 -14.93 11.51 24.25
CA THR A 161 -14.24 10.23 24.52
C THR A 161 -13.66 10.14 25.92
N ASP A 162 -13.17 11.26 26.45
CA ASP A 162 -12.57 11.31 27.79
C ASP A 162 -13.57 10.99 28.92
N LYS A 163 -14.86 11.27 28.73
CA LYS A 163 -15.90 10.85 29.69
C LYS A 163 -16.00 9.31 29.77
N PHE A 164 -15.98 8.64 28.63
CA PHE A 164 -16.03 7.18 28.59
C PHE A 164 -14.75 6.54 29.17
N ARG A 165 -13.57 7.11 28.85
CA ARG A 165 -12.31 6.66 29.42
C ARG A 165 -12.33 6.75 30.97
N LYS A 166 -12.75 7.88 31.51
CA LYS A 166 -12.86 8.09 32.96
C LYS A 166 -13.89 7.19 33.63
N ALA A 167 -14.91 6.79 32.89
CA ALA A 167 -15.94 5.85 33.36
C ALA A 167 -15.52 4.38 33.25
N GLY A 168 -14.33 4.05 32.69
CA GLY A 168 -13.81 2.69 32.62
C GLY A 168 -13.92 1.98 31.27
N ALA A 169 -14.28 2.67 30.19
CA ALA A 169 -14.21 2.10 28.85
C ALA A 169 -12.76 1.80 28.46
N SER A 170 -12.48 0.55 28.08
CA SER A 170 -11.14 0.07 27.73
C SER A 170 -10.81 0.29 26.26
N ILE A 171 -11.77 0.09 25.36
CA ILE A 171 -11.61 0.24 23.92
C ILE A 171 -12.77 1.03 23.34
N ILE A 172 -12.47 1.94 22.40
CA ILE A 172 -13.47 2.70 21.66
C ILE A 172 -13.31 2.39 20.17
N ILE A 173 -14.35 1.88 19.53
CA ILE A 173 -14.35 1.55 18.11
C ILE A 173 -14.95 2.70 17.29
N TRP A 174 -14.15 3.31 16.41
CA TRP A 174 -14.59 4.32 15.45
C TRP A 174 -15.13 3.66 14.17
N ALA A 175 -16.28 3.01 14.24
CA ALA A 175 -16.75 1.99 13.32
C ALA A 175 -16.74 2.37 11.83
N ASN A 176 -17.49 3.39 11.40
CA ASN A 176 -17.71 3.63 9.96
C ASN A 176 -17.25 5.01 9.45
N HIS A 177 -16.55 5.78 10.28
CA HIS A 177 -16.20 7.17 9.96
C HIS A 177 -15.26 7.27 8.77
N ASN A 178 -14.22 6.44 8.70
CA ASN A 178 -13.28 6.42 7.58
C ASN A 178 -13.95 5.98 6.27
N LEU A 179 -14.81 4.95 6.31
CA LEU A 179 -15.59 4.54 5.13
C LEU A 179 -16.51 5.66 4.64
N ARG A 180 -17.21 6.34 5.54
CA ARG A 180 -18.09 7.48 5.19
C ARG A 180 -17.29 8.65 4.63
N ALA A 181 -16.11 8.93 5.18
CA ALA A 181 -15.21 9.96 4.68
C ALA A 181 -14.69 9.62 3.28
N SER A 182 -14.26 8.39 3.05
CA SER A 182 -13.77 7.94 1.74
C SER A 182 -14.87 8.01 0.66
N ILE A 183 -16.10 7.62 0.98
CA ILE A 183 -17.25 7.76 0.07
C ILE A 183 -17.49 9.23 -0.29
N SER A 184 -17.40 10.14 0.68
CA SER A 184 -17.59 11.57 0.44
C SER A 184 -16.48 12.14 -0.44
N ALA A 185 -15.22 11.79 -0.15
CA ALA A 185 -14.06 12.23 -0.93
C ALA A 185 -14.12 11.69 -2.37
N MET A 186 -14.39 10.39 -2.56
CA MET A 186 -14.52 9.80 -3.90
C MET A 186 -15.64 10.46 -4.72
N ARG A 187 -16.79 10.75 -4.09
CA ARG A 187 -17.89 11.45 -4.77
C ARG A 187 -17.50 12.86 -5.20
N GLU A 188 -16.80 13.60 -4.36
CA GLU A 188 -16.40 14.97 -4.67
C GLU A 188 -15.37 14.99 -5.80
N VAL A 189 -14.31 14.17 -5.70
CA VAL A 189 -13.29 14.03 -6.77
C VAL A 189 -13.96 13.64 -8.10
N SER A 190 -14.85 12.63 -8.09
CA SER A 190 -15.54 12.19 -9.32
C SER A 190 -16.39 13.28 -9.95
N ARG A 191 -17.12 14.08 -9.14
CA ARG A 191 -17.89 15.21 -9.64
C ARG A 191 -17.01 16.30 -10.25
N GLN A 192 -15.92 16.61 -9.60
CA GLN A 192 -14.99 17.64 -10.08
C GLN A 192 -14.34 17.24 -11.41
N ILE A 193 -13.83 16.00 -11.52
CA ILE A 193 -13.29 15.47 -12.78
C ILE A 193 -14.35 15.51 -13.88
N TYR A 194 -15.58 15.06 -13.61
CA TYR A 194 -16.67 15.07 -14.58
C TYR A 194 -17.00 16.48 -15.08
N ARG A 195 -17.04 17.46 -14.17
CA ARG A 195 -17.38 18.85 -14.50
C ARG A 195 -16.25 19.57 -15.24
N GLU A 196 -15.01 19.38 -14.80
CA GLU A 196 -13.86 20.14 -15.28
C GLU A 196 -13.11 19.45 -16.43
N GLN A 197 -13.34 18.15 -16.63
CA GLN A 197 -12.60 17.31 -17.59
C GLN A 197 -11.07 17.48 -17.46
N SER A 198 -10.61 17.67 -16.21
CA SER A 198 -9.22 17.96 -15.84
C SER A 198 -8.92 17.40 -14.46
N LEU A 199 -7.64 17.05 -14.22
CA LEU A 199 -7.14 16.61 -12.92
C LEU A 199 -6.52 17.75 -12.10
N SER A 200 -6.27 18.90 -12.71
CA SER A 200 -5.54 20.03 -12.07
C SER A 200 -6.19 20.49 -10.76
N GLY A 201 -7.52 20.44 -10.68
CA GLY A 201 -8.26 20.83 -9.49
C GLY A 201 -8.33 19.76 -8.40
N VAL A 202 -7.97 18.51 -8.69
CA VAL A 202 -8.11 17.38 -7.74
C VAL A 202 -6.80 16.90 -7.14
N GLU A 203 -5.66 17.09 -7.81
CA GLU A 203 -4.34 16.62 -7.34
C GLU A 203 -3.97 17.11 -5.94
N GLY A 204 -4.33 18.35 -5.60
CA GLY A 204 -4.09 18.92 -4.26
C GLY A 204 -5.08 18.44 -3.18
N MET A 205 -6.12 17.68 -3.54
CA MET A 205 -7.16 17.20 -2.63
C MET A 205 -7.00 15.71 -2.30
N ILE A 206 -6.14 15.01 -3.01
CA ILE A 206 -5.96 13.55 -2.89
C ILE A 206 -4.54 13.21 -2.42
N THR A 207 -4.38 11.99 -1.95
CA THR A 207 -3.07 11.48 -1.51
C THR A 207 -2.12 11.41 -2.70
N PRO A 208 -0.91 11.98 -2.61
CA PRO A 208 0.10 11.87 -3.67
C PRO A 208 0.44 10.42 -4.00
N VAL A 209 0.71 10.15 -5.27
CA VAL A 209 1.08 8.80 -5.75
C VAL A 209 2.30 8.25 -5.00
N LYS A 210 3.25 9.13 -4.64
CA LYS A 210 4.43 8.75 -3.85
C LYS A 210 4.06 8.11 -2.51
N ASP A 211 3.08 8.67 -1.80
CA ASP A 211 2.64 8.15 -0.49
C ASP A 211 1.97 6.77 -0.65
N ILE A 212 1.31 6.51 -1.79
CA ILE A 212 0.78 5.18 -2.10
C ILE A 212 1.92 4.16 -2.27
N PHE A 213 3.02 4.53 -2.94
CA PHE A 213 4.19 3.66 -3.07
C PHE A 213 4.88 3.38 -1.72
N GLU A 214 4.85 4.35 -0.80
CA GLU A 214 5.34 4.15 0.57
C GLU A 214 4.44 3.18 1.35
N LEU A 215 3.11 3.30 1.20
CA LEU A 215 2.15 2.40 1.85
C LEU A 215 2.26 0.93 1.42
N VAL A 216 2.68 0.66 0.18
CA VAL A 216 2.87 -0.70 -0.34
C VAL A 216 4.33 -1.17 -0.24
N GLU A 217 5.16 -0.49 0.55
CA GLU A 217 6.54 -0.85 0.87
C GLU A 217 7.43 -1.10 -0.36
N ASN A 218 7.23 -0.34 -1.45
CA ASN A 218 8.04 -0.46 -2.67
C ASN A 218 9.55 -0.37 -2.45
N ALA A 219 9.98 0.36 -1.42
CA ALA A 219 11.40 0.47 -1.09
C ALA A 219 11.96 -0.86 -0.56
N GLU A 220 11.19 -1.61 0.23
CA GLU A 220 11.57 -2.94 0.72
C GLU A 220 11.72 -3.92 -0.45
N LEU A 221 10.76 -3.94 -1.36
CA LEU A 221 10.82 -4.77 -2.56
C LEU A 221 12.09 -4.47 -3.38
N ALA A 222 12.42 -3.20 -3.60
CA ALA A 222 13.60 -2.80 -4.35
C ALA A 222 14.91 -3.25 -3.68
N GLU A 223 14.97 -3.28 -2.35
CA GLU A 223 16.15 -3.83 -1.64
C GLU A 223 16.15 -5.37 -1.71
N ALA A 224 15.02 -6.03 -1.60
CA ALA A 224 14.91 -7.48 -1.75
C ALA A 224 15.33 -7.94 -3.15
N GLU A 225 14.96 -7.19 -4.20
CA GLU A 225 15.38 -7.45 -5.58
C GLU A 225 16.91 -7.44 -5.74
N LYS A 226 17.61 -6.53 -5.08
CA LYS A 226 19.10 -6.50 -5.10
C LYS A 226 19.73 -7.74 -4.47
N VAL A 227 19.04 -8.36 -3.51
CA VAL A 227 19.55 -9.53 -2.78
C VAL A 227 19.20 -10.83 -3.48
N TYR A 228 17.97 -10.95 -3.97
CA TYR A 228 17.39 -12.22 -4.41
C TYR A 228 17.31 -12.40 -5.93
N LEU A 229 17.30 -11.32 -6.69
CA LEU A 229 17.40 -11.44 -8.14
C LEU A 229 18.86 -11.67 -8.55
N PRO A 230 19.12 -12.52 -9.58
CA PRO A 230 20.43 -12.60 -10.17
C PRO A 230 20.86 -11.18 -10.54
N GLN A 231 22.01 -10.74 -10.04
CA GLN A 231 22.64 -9.53 -10.56
C GLN A 231 22.81 -9.78 -12.05
N GLY A 232 21.94 -9.18 -12.87
CA GLY A 232 22.06 -9.31 -14.33
C GLY A 232 23.48 -9.01 -14.75
N GLU A 233 23.94 -9.57 -15.87
CA GLU A 233 25.21 -9.16 -16.44
C GLU A 233 25.27 -7.63 -16.41
N PRO A 234 26.39 -7.04 -15.97
CA PRO A 234 26.48 -5.59 -15.81
C PRO A 234 26.01 -4.93 -17.11
N VAL A 235 25.04 -4.03 -17.00
CA VAL A 235 24.51 -3.32 -18.17
C VAL A 235 25.66 -2.52 -18.76
N ILE A 236 26.26 -3.04 -19.84
CA ILE A 236 27.34 -2.37 -20.54
C ILE A 236 26.76 -1.13 -21.24
N GLN A 237 27.42 -0.01 -21.05
CA GLN A 237 27.11 1.25 -21.73
C GLN A 237 28.20 1.64 -22.73
N ALA A 238 27.88 2.49 -23.69
CA ALA A 238 28.83 3.03 -24.64
C ALA A 238 29.00 4.54 -24.45
N VAL A 239 30.24 5.02 -24.43
CA VAL A 239 30.57 6.44 -24.50
C VAL A 239 31.31 6.73 -25.80
N ILE A 240 30.73 7.56 -26.65
CA ILE A 240 31.29 7.89 -27.96
C ILE A 240 31.90 9.30 -27.91
N LEU A 241 33.21 9.39 -28.08
CA LEU A 241 33.92 10.67 -28.13
C LEU A 241 33.81 11.28 -29.53
N ALA A 242 32.98 12.30 -29.71
CA ALA A 242 32.66 12.89 -31.01
C ALA A 242 32.81 14.43 -31.03
N ALA A 243 33.54 15.00 -30.08
CA ALA A 243 33.65 16.45 -29.91
C ALA A 243 34.51 17.17 -30.98
N SER A 244 35.44 16.47 -31.61
CA SER A 244 36.39 17.11 -32.55
C SER A 244 35.83 17.37 -33.93
N ARG A 245 36.27 18.49 -34.57
CA ARG A 245 35.94 18.84 -35.96
C ARG A 245 36.41 17.79 -36.97
N GLY A 246 37.63 17.27 -36.81
CA GLY A 246 38.30 16.46 -37.83
C GLY A 246 38.86 17.34 -38.96
N SER A 247 39.63 18.38 -38.61
CA SER A 247 40.14 19.41 -39.57
C SER A 247 40.96 18.84 -40.74
N LYS A 248 41.57 17.66 -40.56
CA LYS A 248 42.32 16.96 -41.60
C LYS A 248 41.47 16.53 -42.80
N LEU A 249 40.12 16.53 -42.68
CA LEU A 249 39.17 16.17 -43.73
C LEU A 249 38.72 17.38 -44.54
N GLY A 250 39.27 18.58 -44.29
CA GLY A 250 39.09 19.79 -45.09
C GLY A 250 37.62 20.22 -45.16
N ASP A 251 37.11 20.38 -46.38
CA ASP A 251 35.76 20.87 -46.65
C ASP A 251 34.66 19.93 -46.19
N LEU A 252 34.93 18.64 -46.07
CA LEU A 252 33.93 17.66 -45.61
C LEU A 252 33.48 17.90 -44.15
N THR A 253 34.29 18.62 -43.38
CA THR A 253 33.98 18.92 -41.94
C THR A 253 33.86 20.43 -41.69
N LYS A 254 33.58 21.22 -42.74
CA LYS A 254 33.41 22.68 -42.61
C LYS A 254 32.15 23.02 -41.80
N ASP A 255 31.04 22.37 -42.10
CA ASP A 255 29.72 22.67 -41.57
C ASP A 255 29.15 21.58 -40.64
N ILE A 256 29.79 20.42 -40.58
CA ILE A 256 29.41 19.27 -39.73
C ILE A 256 30.65 18.64 -39.11
N PRO A 257 30.57 18.04 -37.89
CA PRO A 257 31.67 17.29 -37.32
C PRO A 257 31.92 15.97 -38.07
N LYS A 258 33.13 15.41 -37.96
CA LYS A 258 33.53 14.18 -38.67
C LYS A 258 32.58 12.99 -38.41
N CYS A 259 32.00 12.90 -37.22
CA CYS A 259 31.06 11.82 -36.86
C CYS A 259 29.71 11.92 -37.62
N MET A 260 29.39 13.07 -38.21
CA MET A 260 28.15 13.31 -38.95
C MET A 260 28.37 13.21 -40.49
N ILE A 261 29.56 12.89 -40.95
CA ILE A 261 29.82 12.66 -42.40
C ILE A 261 28.95 11.49 -42.86
N ASP A 262 28.25 11.71 -43.97
CA ASP A 262 27.42 10.66 -44.58
C ASP A 262 28.26 9.56 -45.22
N ILE A 263 27.99 8.33 -44.81
CA ILE A 263 28.57 7.14 -45.43
C ILE A 263 27.45 6.29 -46.02
N ARG A 264 27.27 6.36 -47.32
CA ARG A 264 26.24 5.62 -48.08
C ARG A 264 24.84 5.85 -47.52
N GLY A 265 24.44 7.11 -47.39
CA GLY A 265 23.09 7.50 -46.98
C GLY A 265 22.82 7.53 -45.46
N GLN A 266 23.85 7.39 -44.64
CA GLN A 266 23.68 7.50 -43.16
C GLN A 266 24.91 8.15 -42.53
N PRO A 267 24.72 9.02 -41.53
CA PRO A 267 25.82 9.55 -40.71
C PRO A 267 26.66 8.45 -40.07
N LEU A 268 27.97 8.64 -39.98
CA LEU A 268 28.92 7.72 -39.38
C LEU A 268 28.53 7.37 -37.93
N LEU A 269 28.16 8.37 -37.13
CA LEU A 269 27.72 8.20 -35.76
C LEU A 269 26.47 7.30 -35.66
N ARG A 270 25.53 7.43 -36.61
CA ARG A 270 24.34 6.58 -36.61
C ARG A 270 24.66 5.12 -36.87
N ARG A 271 25.64 4.85 -37.74
CA ARG A 271 26.13 3.48 -37.99
C ARG A 271 26.79 2.89 -36.74
N LEU A 272 27.63 3.69 -36.07
CA LEU A 272 28.29 3.28 -34.85
C LEU A 272 27.27 2.96 -33.72
N ALA A 273 26.31 3.87 -33.51
CA ALA A 273 25.24 3.65 -32.55
C ALA A 273 24.40 2.39 -32.87
N SER A 274 24.11 2.16 -34.17
CA SER A 274 23.42 0.94 -34.60
C SER A 274 24.22 -0.33 -34.32
N THR A 275 25.56 -0.28 -34.47
CA THR A 275 26.44 -1.41 -34.13
C THR A 275 26.39 -1.74 -32.65
N PHE A 276 26.43 -0.73 -31.76
CA PHE A 276 26.24 -0.92 -30.32
C PHE A 276 24.87 -1.53 -29.97
N SER A 277 23.80 -1.00 -30.58
CA SER A 277 22.44 -1.51 -30.37
C SER A 277 22.29 -2.98 -30.83
N GLN A 278 22.93 -3.38 -31.92
CA GLN A 278 22.96 -4.78 -32.38
C GLN A 278 23.68 -5.70 -31.38
N GLY A 279 24.72 -5.19 -30.67
CA GLY A 279 25.38 -5.87 -29.54
C GLY A 279 24.64 -5.71 -28.21
N ASN A 280 23.34 -5.37 -28.23
CA ASN A 280 22.50 -5.17 -27.05
C ASN A 280 22.95 -4.04 -26.09
N ILE A 281 23.85 -3.14 -26.54
CA ILE A 281 24.28 -1.96 -25.79
C ILE A 281 23.38 -0.79 -26.19
N ARG A 282 22.39 -0.50 -25.37
CA ARG A 282 21.36 0.51 -25.66
C ARG A 282 21.61 1.84 -24.95
N ASN A 283 22.36 1.83 -23.89
CA ASN A 283 22.73 3.02 -23.14
C ASN A 283 23.97 3.64 -23.81
N ILE A 284 23.74 4.68 -24.66
CA ILE A 284 24.77 5.31 -25.48
C ILE A 284 24.83 6.79 -25.15
N THR A 285 25.96 7.23 -24.63
CA THR A 285 26.26 8.66 -24.41
C THR A 285 27.23 9.16 -25.46
N VAL A 286 26.95 10.30 -26.08
CA VAL A 286 27.82 10.92 -27.08
C VAL A 286 28.37 12.25 -26.57
N VAL A 287 29.67 12.38 -26.49
CA VAL A 287 30.33 13.64 -26.15
C VAL A 287 30.46 14.50 -27.40
N ARG A 288 29.77 15.64 -27.42
CA ARG A 288 29.75 16.59 -28.55
C ARG A 288 30.63 17.82 -28.30
N GLY A 289 31.04 18.49 -29.35
CA GLY A 289 31.78 19.74 -29.27
C GLY A 289 31.57 20.59 -30.52
N TYR A 290 32.42 20.44 -31.53
CA TYR A 290 32.29 21.18 -32.78
C TYR A 290 30.94 20.98 -33.44
N LYS A 291 30.25 22.08 -33.78
CA LYS A 291 28.92 22.07 -34.44
C LYS A 291 27.93 21.11 -33.75
N LYS A 292 27.95 21.11 -32.40
CA LYS A 292 27.16 20.20 -31.55
C LYS A 292 25.67 20.16 -31.90
N GLU A 293 25.13 21.29 -32.35
CA GLU A 293 23.75 21.45 -32.80
C GLU A 293 23.37 20.57 -34.02
N THR A 294 24.37 20.15 -34.80
CA THR A 294 24.18 19.23 -35.92
C THR A 294 24.20 17.76 -35.54
N VAL A 295 24.63 17.47 -34.30
CA VAL A 295 24.70 16.10 -33.75
C VAL A 295 23.44 15.82 -32.95
N ASN A 296 22.41 15.31 -33.63
CA ASN A 296 21.13 14.99 -33.00
C ASN A 296 20.56 13.70 -33.62
N LEU A 297 20.69 12.59 -32.89
CA LEU A 297 20.13 11.28 -33.23
C LEU A 297 19.13 10.87 -32.13
N PRO A 298 18.03 10.19 -32.45
CA PRO A 298 17.09 9.73 -31.46
C PRO A 298 17.70 8.64 -30.57
N PHE A 299 17.23 8.55 -29.32
CA PHE A 299 17.62 7.54 -28.33
C PHE A 299 19.09 7.54 -27.92
N ILE A 300 19.76 8.71 -27.96
CA ILE A 300 21.14 8.92 -27.52
C ILE A 300 21.15 10.04 -26.48
N GLU A 301 21.93 9.85 -25.42
CA GLU A 301 22.25 10.90 -24.45
C GLU A 301 23.44 11.73 -24.92
N TYR A 302 23.42 13.02 -24.64
CA TYR A 302 24.44 13.95 -25.07
C TYR A 302 25.07 14.67 -23.88
N VAL A 303 26.41 14.78 -23.94
CA VAL A 303 27.19 15.61 -23.03
C VAL A 303 28.07 16.53 -23.89
N ASP A 304 28.15 17.81 -23.55
CA ASP A 304 28.84 18.78 -24.36
C ASP A 304 30.23 19.14 -23.76
N ASN A 305 31.27 19.02 -24.59
CA ASN A 305 32.60 19.56 -24.30
C ASN A 305 32.78 20.90 -25.02
N ASP A 306 32.43 21.99 -24.38
CA ASP A 306 32.53 23.35 -24.96
C ASP A 306 33.99 23.80 -25.13
N ALA A 307 34.94 23.16 -24.45
CA ALA A 307 36.36 23.43 -24.55
C ALA A 307 37.09 22.54 -25.59
N TYR A 308 36.36 21.90 -26.50
CA TYR A 308 36.89 20.92 -27.47
C TYR A 308 38.07 21.42 -28.35
N GLU A 309 38.17 22.72 -28.61
CA GLU A 309 39.25 23.29 -29.42
C GLU A 309 40.60 23.29 -28.70
N SER A 310 40.61 23.43 -27.40
CA SER A 310 41.80 23.54 -26.55
C SER A 310 42.06 22.28 -25.72
N THR A 311 41.23 21.26 -25.84
CA THR A 311 41.29 20.03 -25.03
C THR A 311 41.36 18.79 -25.91
N GLY A 312 41.82 17.66 -25.33
CA GLY A 312 41.91 16.36 -26.00
C GLY A 312 40.80 15.40 -25.58
N GLU A 313 40.96 14.15 -26.03
CA GLU A 313 40.02 13.03 -25.82
C GLU A 313 39.78 12.74 -24.32
N VAL A 314 40.83 12.82 -23.49
CA VAL A 314 40.73 12.60 -22.05
C VAL A 314 39.82 13.64 -21.38
N SER A 315 39.92 14.89 -21.84
CA SER A 315 39.00 15.95 -21.36
C SER A 315 37.59 15.73 -21.82
N SER A 316 37.38 15.26 -23.05
CA SER A 316 36.05 14.85 -23.54
C SER A 316 35.48 13.68 -22.75
N LEU A 317 36.30 12.71 -22.35
CA LEU A 317 35.86 11.63 -21.48
C LEU A 317 35.50 12.14 -20.08
N ASN A 318 36.28 13.08 -19.54
CA ASN A 318 36.06 13.63 -18.20
C ASN A 318 34.71 14.37 -18.06
N VAL A 319 34.21 15.04 -19.10
CA VAL A 319 32.87 15.65 -19.06
C VAL A 319 31.75 14.61 -19.06
N ALA A 320 32.01 13.37 -19.49
CA ALA A 320 31.06 12.27 -19.42
C ALA A 320 31.21 11.41 -18.14
N ILE A 321 32.09 11.76 -17.22
CA ILE A 321 32.44 10.91 -16.08
C ILE A 321 31.22 10.64 -15.15
N GLU A 322 30.33 11.60 -15.02
CA GLU A 322 29.11 11.46 -14.20
C GLU A 322 28.12 10.45 -14.83
N ASN A 323 28.26 10.15 -16.12
CA ASN A 323 27.46 9.15 -16.84
C ASN A 323 28.09 7.74 -16.82
N LEU A 324 29.32 7.59 -16.25
CA LEU A 324 30.06 6.32 -16.19
C LEU A 324 29.66 5.48 -14.98
N ASN A 325 28.37 5.19 -14.83
CA ASN A 325 27.83 4.44 -13.68
C ASN A 325 27.88 2.90 -13.85
N ASN A 326 28.25 2.44 -15.05
CA ASN A 326 28.30 1.03 -15.44
C ASN A 326 29.61 0.69 -16.17
N PRO A 327 29.98 -0.58 -16.33
CA PRO A 327 31.04 -0.96 -17.26
C PRO A 327 30.82 -0.33 -18.62
N SER A 328 31.83 0.39 -19.13
CA SER A 328 31.66 1.28 -20.26
C SER A 328 32.63 0.95 -21.39
N ILE A 329 32.12 0.84 -22.62
CA ILE A 329 32.94 0.79 -23.82
C ILE A 329 33.11 2.21 -24.32
N ILE A 330 34.38 2.66 -24.41
CA ILE A 330 34.73 3.96 -24.95
C ILE A 330 35.09 3.81 -26.42
N ALA A 331 34.41 4.57 -27.28
CA ALA A 331 34.63 4.57 -28.72
C ALA A 331 34.90 5.97 -29.27
N TYR A 332 35.62 6.08 -30.34
CA TYR A 332 35.74 7.33 -31.10
C TYR A 332 34.61 7.44 -32.11
N GLY A 333 34.08 8.66 -32.30
CA GLY A 333 32.96 8.93 -33.20
C GLY A 333 33.23 8.78 -34.67
N ASP A 334 34.45 8.46 -35.05
CA ASP A 334 34.91 8.29 -36.43
C ASP A 334 35.42 6.89 -36.75
N ILE A 335 35.09 5.91 -35.94
CA ILE A 335 35.41 4.51 -36.21
C ILE A 335 34.17 3.75 -36.68
N LEU A 336 34.45 2.68 -37.44
CA LEU A 336 33.43 1.68 -37.82
C LEU A 336 34.05 0.29 -37.51
N PHE A 337 33.22 -0.53 -36.86
CA PHE A 337 33.57 -1.94 -36.65
C PHE A 337 32.32 -2.81 -36.79
N ARG A 338 32.49 -4.10 -36.90
CA ARG A 338 31.41 -5.07 -36.98
C ARG A 338 31.04 -5.51 -35.56
N HIS A 339 29.75 -5.79 -35.35
CA HIS A 339 29.22 -6.12 -34.01
C HIS A 339 29.93 -7.26 -33.29
N TYR A 340 30.47 -8.27 -34.03
CA TYR A 340 31.19 -9.37 -33.42
C TYR A 340 32.45 -8.94 -32.60
N ILE A 341 32.93 -7.72 -32.80
CA ILE A 341 33.99 -7.15 -31.95
C ILE A 341 33.48 -6.93 -30.53
N LEU A 342 32.22 -6.56 -30.38
CA LEU A 342 31.60 -6.38 -29.07
C LEU A 342 31.45 -7.71 -28.31
N ASP A 343 31.27 -8.81 -29.05
CA ASP A 343 31.17 -10.16 -28.49
C ASP A 343 32.50 -10.68 -27.90
N GLN A 344 33.58 -9.96 -28.17
CA GLN A 344 34.94 -10.31 -27.71
C GLN A 344 35.43 -9.42 -26.56
N LEU A 345 34.67 -8.40 -26.20
CA LEU A 345 34.99 -7.49 -25.10
C LEU A 345 34.28 -7.92 -23.82
#